data_c8d9bbd2d182d2b4a5207cccc24c7f52
#
_entry.id   c8d9bbd2d182d2b4a5207cccc24c7f52
#
_cell.length_a   1.000
_cell.length_b   1.000
_cell.length_c   1.000
_cell.angle_alpha   90.00
_cell.angle_beta   90.00
_cell.angle_gamma   90.00
#
_symmetry.space_group_name_H-M   'P 1'
#
loop_
_entity.id
_entity.type
_entity.pdbx_description
1 polymer ?
#
loop_
_entity_poly.entity_id
_entity_poly.type
_entity_poly.pdbx_seq_one_letter_code
_entity_poly.pdbx_strand_id
1 'polypeptide(L)'
;MNAVSEATERVALYYREGSSDKVYQAAIEPAGNQFVVNFAYGRRGSTLTSGTKTSSPVDYPAAKKIYTKLVSEKKSKGYTEGENGTQYQHAEKQASGILPQLLNPVEEAEVELLLRDDNYCAQEKFDGKHLLIRKQDDDLEGINKKGFVVGLPQTVANELRSVPGSFIPDGESIGDDYHAFDLLEYNGENLRVLPYRIRLARLIDLLMLARADYQHIHLVETAFSTRQKTELWQRLRRENREGIVFKRLDAPYVPGRPNSGGPQLKFKFVATVSAVVAKINVQRSVEVSLLQGRNLVSCGNVTIPANHQIPRVGDVVDVR
;
A
#
# COMPACT_ATOMS: atom_id res chain seq x y z
N MET A 1 22.35 45.45 -8.65
CA MET A 1 21.74 45.13 -7.35
C MET A 1 20.28 44.82 -7.62
N ASN A 2 19.91 43.58 -7.87
CA ASN A 2 18.51 43.22 -7.98
C ASN A 2 18.30 41.73 -7.72
N ALA A 3 17.32 41.45 -6.88
CA ALA A 3 16.56 40.23 -6.81
C ALA A 3 17.21 38.98 -6.19
N VAL A 4 17.54 39.02 -4.91
CA VAL A 4 17.64 37.80 -4.07
C VAL A 4 16.43 37.67 -3.11
N SER A 5 15.39 38.49 -3.29
CA SER A 5 14.32 38.68 -2.29
C SER A 5 13.12 37.74 -2.44
N GLU A 6 13.05 36.83 -3.44
CA GLU A 6 11.80 36.07 -3.73
C GLU A 6 11.88 34.56 -3.64
N ALA A 7 12.96 33.98 -3.18
CA ALA A 7 13.09 32.51 -3.21
C ALA A 7 13.08 31.85 -1.83
N THR A 8 12.25 32.32 -0.91
CA THR A 8 12.06 31.65 0.38
C THR A 8 10.83 30.73 0.27
N GLU A 9 11.06 29.42 0.12
CA GLU A 9 9.97 28.45 0.20
C GLU A 9 9.90 27.87 1.60
N ARG A 10 8.70 27.78 2.13
CA ARG A 10 8.45 27.21 3.46
C ARG A 10 7.22 26.28 3.41
N VAL A 11 7.28 25.21 4.20
CA VAL A 11 6.17 24.29 4.42
C VAL A 11 6.12 23.87 5.88
N ALA A 12 4.93 23.76 6.42
CA ALA A 12 4.67 23.06 7.67
C ALA A 12 3.85 21.82 7.35
N LEU A 13 4.33 20.67 7.79
CA LEU A 13 3.68 19.38 7.61
C LEU A 13 3.33 18.81 8.98
N TYR A 14 2.17 18.25 9.10
CA TYR A 14 1.62 17.75 10.35
C TYR A 14 1.33 16.27 10.25
N TYR A 15 1.56 15.54 11.35
CA TYR A 15 1.26 14.13 11.46
C TYR A 15 0.61 13.86 12.80
N ARG A 16 -0.56 13.22 12.76
CA ARG A 16 -1.25 12.79 13.99
C ARG A 16 -1.69 11.34 13.84
N GLU A 17 -1.33 10.51 14.81
CA GLU A 17 -1.74 9.11 14.88
C GLU A 17 -1.79 8.66 16.35
N GLY A 18 -2.97 8.29 16.84
CA GLY A 18 -3.20 7.98 18.26
C GLY A 18 -2.78 9.15 19.16
N SER A 19 -1.89 8.91 20.10
CA SER A 19 -1.32 9.94 21.00
C SER A 19 -0.19 10.77 20.37
N SER A 20 0.21 10.45 19.13
CA SER A 20 1.29 11.13 18.42
C SER A 20 0.76 12.34 17.67
N ASP A 21 1.19 13.54 18.04
CA ASP A 21 0.88 14.81 17.37
C ASP A 21 2.20 15.53 17.07
N LYS A 22 2.62 15.52 15.78
CA LYS A 22 3.93 15.97 15.34
C LYS A 22 3.81 17.05 14.28
N VAL A 23 4.78 17.96 14.27
CA VAL A 23 4.99 18.94 13.22
C VAL A 23 6.36 18.74 12.60
N TYR A 24 6.47 18.95 11.31
CA TYR A 24 7.71 19.01 10.55
C TYR A 24 7.70 20.26 9.69
N GLN A 25 8.66 21.14 9.87
CA GLN A 25 8.82 22.36 9.08
C GLN A 25 10.04 22.23 8.20
N ALA A 26 9.98 22.71 6.98
CA ALA A 26 11.11 22.82 6.08
C ALA A 26 11.09 24.18 5.39
N ALA A 27 12.28 24.73 5.14
CA ALA A 27 12.42 26.01 4.46
C ALA A 27 13.69 26.03 3.59
N ILE A 28 13.60 26.70 2.43
CA ILE A 28 14.78 27.18 1.71
C ILE A 28 15.07 28.59 2.22
N GLU A 29 16.25 28.80 2.77
CA GLU A 29 16.65 30.09 3.33
C GLU A 29 17.90 30.61 2.67
N PRO A 30 18.01 31.94 2.40
CA PRO A 30 19.21 32.52 1.81
C PRO A 30 20.36 32.44 2.79
N ALA A 31 21.56 32.16 2.26
CA ALA A 31 22.83 32.16 2.96
C ALA A 31 23.87 32.86 2.07
N GLY A 32 23.95 34.19 2.18
CA GLY A 32 24.72 35.05 1.25
C GLY A 32 24.08 35.02 -0.15
N ASN A 33 24.85 34.66 -1.17
CA ASN A 33 24.39 34.54 -2.56
C ASN A 33 23.86 33.11 -2.90
N GLN A 34 23.79 32.25 -1.91
CA GLN A 34 23.40 30.87 -2.04
C GLN A 34 22.25 30.56 -1.06
N PHE A 35 21.85 29.28 -0.97
CA PHE A 35 20.71 28.84 -0.18
C PHE A 35 21.05 27.62 0.68
N VAL A 36 20.39 27.52 1.82
CA VAL A 36 20.39 26.35 2.69
C VAL A 36 18.97 25.81 2.84
N VAL A 37 18.85 24.49 3.09
CA VAL A 37 17.57 23.84 3.39
C VAL A 37 17.55 23.50 4.86
N ASN A 38 16.78 24.25 5.63
CA ASN A 38 16.60 24.07 7.05
C ASN A 38 15.32 23.29 7.35
N PHE A 39 15.31 22.58 8.47
CA PHE A 39 14.14 21.86 8.95
C PHE A 39 14.02 21.95 10.48
N ALA A 40 12.79 21.81 10.98
CA ALA A 40 12.51 21.63 12.40
C ALA A 40 11.39 20.61 12.58
N TYR A 41 11.46 19.80 13.63
CA TYR A 41 10.45 18.80 13.91
C TYR A 41 10.30 18.52 15.40
N GLY A 42 9.14 18.02 15.78
CA GLY A 42 8.84 17.64 17.16
C GLY A 42 7.37 17.42 17.41
N ARG A 43 7.02 17.32 18.68
CA ARG A 43 5.61 17.30 19.09
C ARG A 43 5.02 18.70 18.91
N ARG A 44 3.82 18.81 18.34
CA ARG A 44 3.15 20.09 18.18
C ARG A 44 2.94 20.75 19.55
N GLY A 45 3.28 22.04 19.63
CA GLY A 45 3.22 22.81 20.89
C GLY A 45 4.42 22.62 21.82
N SER A 46 5.44 21.84 21.44
CA SER A 46 6.71 21.72 22.17
C SER A 46 7.87 22.38 21.44
N THR A 47 9.02 22.51 22.10
CA THR A 47 10.27 22.94 21.46
C THR A 47 10.64 21.96 20.35
N LEU A 48 10.91 22.49 19.15
CA LEU A 48 11.24 21.69 17.98
C LEU A 48 12.76 21.47 17.89
N THR A 49 13.16 20.28 17.49
CA THR A 49 14.54 19.98 17.10
C THR A 49 14.76 20.51 15.69
N SER A 50 15.76 21.37 15.50
CA SER A 50 16.11 21.96 14.20
C SER A 50 17.40 21.39 13.63
N GLY A 51 17.58 21.51 12.32
CA GLY A 51 18.78 21.11 11.61
C GLY A 51 18.78 21.60 10.17
N THR A 52 19.90 21.34 9.48
CA THR A 52 20.11 21.71 8.08
C THR A 52 20.37 20.46 7.25
N LYS A 53 19.78 20.39 6.05
CA LYS A 53 19.97 19.27 5.10
C LYS A 53 21.13 19.53 4.11
N THR A 54 21.56 20.75 3.97
CA THR A 54 22.71 21.15 3.15
C THR A 54 23.95 21.22 4.01
N SER A 55 25.02 20.49 3.67
CA SER A 55 26.31 20.54 4.38
C SER A 55 27.04 21.88 4.18
N SER A 56 26.77 22.55 3.08
CA SER A 56 27.21 23.90 2.75
C SER A 56 26.13 24.60 1.91
N PRO A 57 26.09 25.93 1.84
CA PRO A 57 25.20 26.64 0.96
C PRO A 57 25.34 26.16 -0.50
N VAL A 58 24.23 26.07 -1.23
CA VAL A 58 24.15 25.63 -2.62
C VAL A 58 23.34 26.62 -3.45
N ASP A 59 23.37 26.48 -4.77
CA ASP A 59 22.47 27.25 -5.64
C ASP A 59 20.98 26.90 -5.42
N TYR A 60 20.10 27.77 -5.86
CA TYR A 60 18.65 27.58 -5.66
C TYR A 60 18.10 26.29 -6.29
N PRO A 61 18.47 25.89 -7.53
CA PRO A 61 18.04 24.62 -8.09
C PRO A 61 18.43 23.39 -7.25
N ALA A 62 19.64 23.36 -6.71
CA ALA A 62 20.10 22.29 -5.83
C ALA A 62 19.34 22.31 -4.49
N ALA A 63 19.16 23.49 -3.87
CA ALA A 63 18.36 23.66 -2.67
C ALA A 63 16.91 23.20 -2.89
N LYS A 64 16.31 23.59 -4.01
CA LYS A 64 14.94 23.18 -4.38
C LYS A 64 14.82 21.66 -4.53
N LYS A 65 15.76 21.00 -5.15
CA LYS A 65 15.78 19.53 -5.28
C LYS A 65 15.83 18.85 -3.91
N ILE A 66 16.70 19.33 -3.00
CA ILE A 66 16.80 18.80 -1.62
C ILE A 66 15.50 19.03 -0.85
N TYR A 67 14.94 20.23 -0.92
CA TYR A 67 13.69 20.60 -0.28
C TYR A 67 12.52 19.75 -0.77
N THR A 68 12.34 19.63 -2.09
CA THR A 68 11.25 18.85 -2.69
C THR A 68 11.36 17.38 -2.28
N LYS A 69 12.56 16.79 -2.31
CA LYS A 69 12.78 15.42 -1.83
C LYS A 69 12.41 15.27 -0.37
N LEU A 70 12.82 16.19 0.50
CA LEU A 70 12.52 16.17 1.93
C LEU A 70 11.01 16.25 2.21
N VAL A 71 10.29 17.15 1.52
CA VAL A 71 8.85 17.31 1.62
C VAL A 71 8.14 16.04 1.15
N SER A 72 8.53 15.49 0.01
CA SER A 72 7.98 14.25 -0.53
C SER A 72 8.18 13.06 0.41
N GLU A 73 9.38 12.90 1.00
CA GLU A 73 9.66 11.86 1.98
C GLU A 73 8.79 11.97 3.24
N LYS A 74 8.42 13.16 3.65
CA LYS A 74 7.52 13.36 4.80
C LYS A 74 6.07 13.08 4.43
N LYS A 75 5.62 13.53 3.27
CA LYS A 75 4.28 13.23 2.75
C LYS A 75 4.07 11.72 2.59
N SER A 76 5.04 10.99 2.09
CA SER A 76 4.97 9.52 1.98
C SER A 76 4.91 8.80 3.34
N LYS A 77 5.34 9.47 4.42
CA LYS A 77 5.22 8.99 5.81
C LYS A 77 3.91 9.40 6.49
N GLY A 78 2.95 9.96 5.73
CA GLY A 78 1.64 10.35 6.24
C GLY A 78 1.57 11.77 6.81
N TYR A 79 2.60 12.59 6.62
CA TYR A 79 2.49 14.02 6.94
C TYR A 79 1.68 14.74 5.87
N THR A 80 0.84 15.69 6.28
CA THR A 80 -0.01 16.51 5.41
C THR A 80 0.27 17.99 5.60
N GLU A 81 0.09 18.78 4.55
CA GLU A 81 0.07 20.24 4.68
C GLU A 81 -1.23 20.64 5.37
N GLY A 82 -1.14 21.15 6.59
CA GLY A 82 -2.23 21.84 7.22
C GLY A 82 -1.93 23.31 7.16
N GLU A 83 -2.66 24.05 6.37
CA GLU A 83 -2.91 25.46 6.51
C GLU A 83 -2.78 26.30 5.28
N ASN A 84 -3.28 27.29 5.42
CA ASN A 84 -3.82 28.54 4.88
C ASN A 84 -5.26 28.32 4.44
N GLY A 85 -6.12 27.98 5.41
CA GLY A 85 -7.56 27.89 5.22
C GLY A 85 -8.08 26.53 4.77
N THR A 86 -7.25 25.60 4.36
CA THR A 86 -7.59 24.18 4.47
C THR A 86 -7.38 23.78 5.92
N GLN A 87 -8.47 23.55 6.63
CA GLN A 87 -8.37 22.85 7.89
C GLN A 87 -7.41 21.69 7.69
N TYR A 88 -6.39 21.60 8.54
CA TYR A 88 -5.74 20.34 8.84
C TYR A 88 -6.90 19.40 9.19
N GLN A 89 -7.44 18.80 8.17
CA GLN A 89 -8.25 17.63 8.38
C GLN A 89 -7.27 16.65 8.97
N HIS A 90 -7.39 16.49 10.29
CA HIS A 90 -6.77 15.40 10.96
C HIS A 90 -6.77 14.25 10.01
N ALA A 91 -5.60 13.67 9.77
CA ALA A 91 -5.56 12.26 9.59
C ALA A 91 -5.87 11.56 10.94
N GLU A 92 -6.92 11.98 11.62
CA GLU A 92 -7.82 11.04 12.23
C GLU A 92 -8.28 10.27 11.02
N LYS A 93 -7.66 9.10 10.86
CA LYS A 93 -8.02 8.12 9.87
C LYS A 93 -9.52 8.04 10.00
N GLN A 94 -10.22 8.77 9.13
CA GLN A 94 -11.67 8.82 9.17
C GLN A 94 -12.12 7.39 8.95
N ALA A 95 -12.72 6.80 9.96
CA ALA A 95 -13.26 5.45 9.85
C ALA A 95 -14.40 5.49 8.84
N SER A 96 -14.30 4.68 7.81
CA SER A 96 -15.33 4.58 6.77
C SER A 96 -16.57 3.82 7.23
N GLY A 97 -16.47 3.09 8.35
CA GLY A 97 -17.47 2.11 8.79
C GLY A 97 -17.44 0.78 8.00
N ILE A 98 -16.54 0.65 7.03
CA ILE A 98 -16.40 -0.54 6.18
C ILE A 98 -15.05 -1.20 6.47
N LEU A 99 -15.09 -2.47 6.84
CA LEU A 99 -13.89 -3.30 7.03
C LEU A 99 -13.75 -4.28 5.87
N PRO A 100 -12.58 -4.33 5.23
CA PRO A 100 -12.30 -5.33 4.20
C PRO A 100 -12.15 -6.73 4.79
N GLN A 101 -12.44 -7.73 3.96
CA GLN A 101 -12.13 -9.12 4.26
C GLN A 101 -10.64 -9.38 4.05
N LEU A 102 -9.98 -10.01 5.02
CA LEU A 102 -8.54 -10.27 5.00
C LEU A 102 -8.25 -11.75 4.83
N LEU A 103 -7.17 -12.04 4.10
CA LEU A 103 -6.74 -13.38 3.71
C LEU A 103 -5.88 -14.04 4.79
N ASN A 104 -6.12 -15.32 5.10
CA ASN A 104 -5.20 -16.14 5.86
C ASN A 104 -4.20 -16.89 4.95
N PRO A 105 -2.95 -17.08 5.40
CA PRO A 105 -1.98 -17.87 4.66
C PRO A 105 -2.31 -19.36 4.71
N VAL A 106 -1.92 -20.05 3.66
CA VAL A 106 -1.90 -21.53 3.59
C VAL A 106 -0.50 -22.01 3.24
N GLU A 107 -0.19 -23.26 3.61
CA GLU A 107 1.07 -23.92 3.27
C GLU A 107 0.99 -24.58 1.88
N GLU A 108 2.14 -24.90 1.30
CA GLU A 108 2.21 -25.43 -0.10
C GLU A 108 1.42 -26.74 -0.26
N ALA A 109 1.41 -27.60 0.75
CA ALA A 109 0.63 -28.84 0.72
C ALA A 109 -0.88 -28.62 0.61
N GLU A 110 -1.39 -27.52 1.19
CA GLU A 110 -2.82 -27.15 1.08
C GLU A 110 -3.17 -26.58 -0.29
N VAL A 111 -2.20 -25.98 -0.98
CA VAL A 111 -2.42 -25.41 -2.32
C VAL A 111 -2.83 -26.49 -3.30
N GLU A 112 -2.21 -27.69 -3.27
CA GLU A 112 -2.57 -28.78 -4.17
C GLU A 112 -4.03 -29.24 -3.98
N LEU A 113 -4.52 -29.23 -2.74
CA LEU A 113 -5.93 -29.54 -2.45
C LEU A 113 -6.85 -28.45 -2.99
N LEU A 114 -6.53 -27.19 -2.76
CA LEU A 114 -7.30 -26.04 -3.23
C LEU A 114 -7.35 -25.94 -4.76
N LEU A 115 -6.29 -26.31 -5.45
CA LEU A 115 -6.28 -26.38 -6.92
C LEU A 115 -7.29 -27.40 -7.47
N ARG A 116 -7.59 -28.47 -6.71
CA ARG A 116 -8.52 -29.53 -7.10
C ARG A 116 -9.93 -29.34 -6.53
N ASP A 117 -10.13 -28.42 -5.58
CA ASP A 117 -11.43 -28.20 -4.93
C ASP A 117 -12.30 -27.24 -5.77
N ASP A 118 -13.37 -27.75 -6.35
CA ASP A 118 -14.30 -26.96 -7.18
C ASP A 118 -15.14 -25.94 -6.38
N ASN A 119 -15.09 -26.00 -5.04
CA ASN A 119 -15.71 -24.96 -4.21
C ASN A 119 -14.88 -23.67 -4.16
N TYR A 120 -13.65 -23.67 -4.66
CA TYR A 120 -12.75 -22.52 -4.68
C TYR A 120 -12.40 -22.10 -6.10
N CYS A 121 -12.42 -20.81 -6.36
CA CYS A 121 -11.73 -20.21 -7.49
C CYS A 121 -10.34 -19.72 -7.06
N ALA A 122 -9.50 -19.44 -8.06
CA ALA A 122 -8.16 -18.88 -7.84
C ALA A 122 -7.97 -17.59 -8.62
N GLN A 123 -7.20 -16.67 -8.05
CA GLN A 123 -6.83 -15.37 -8.61
C GLN A 123 -5.35 -15.07 -8.34
N GLU A 124 -4.73 -14.21 -9.13
CA GLU A 124 -3.41 -13.67 -8.82
C GLU A 124 -3.45 -12.92 -7.49
N LYS A 125 -2.40 -13.10 -6.68
CA LYS A 125 -2.15 -12.23 -5.54
C LYS A 125 -1.27 -11.08 -5.99
N PHE A 126 -1.87 -9.90 -6.09
CA PHE A 126 -1.14 -8.68 -6.45
C PHE A 126 -0.32 -8.15 -5.27
N ASP A 127 0.82 -7.53 -5.58
CA ASP A 127 1.67 -6.81 -4.64
C ASP A 127 1.35 -5.31 -4.68
N GLY A 128 0.24 -4.95 -4.12
CA GLY A 128 -0.27 -3.58 -4.15
C GLY A 128 -0.76 -3.10 -2.78
N LYS A 129 -1.68 -2.17 -2.83
CA LYS A 129 -2.40 -1.66 -1.66
C LYS A 129 -3.85 -2.07 -1.75
N HIS A 130 -4.31 -2.85 -0.78
CA HIS A 130 -5.73 -3.21 -0.67
C HIS A 130 -6.58 -1.94 -0.56
N LEU A 131 -7.53 -1.80 -1.44
CA LEU A 131 -8.35 -0.61 -1.61
C LEU A 131 -9.79 -0.98 -1.96
N LEU A 132 -10.73 -0.63 -1.08
CA LEU A 132 -12.12 -0.53 -1.47
C LEU A 132 -12.40 0.88 -1.96
N ILE A 133 -13.31 1.03 -2.88
CA ILE A 133 -13.71 2.35 -3.38
C ILE A 133 -15.21 2.50 -3.13
N ARG A 134 -15.61 3.53 -2.37
CA ARG A 134 -17.01 3.87 -2.22
C ARG A 134 -17.37 4.99 -3.20
N LYS A 135 -18.34 4.75 -4.07
CA LYS A 135 -18.97 5.75 -4.91
C LYS A 135 -20.40 5.98 -4.46
N GLN A 136 -20.74 7.23 -4.17
CA GLN A 136 -22.09 7.70 -3.92
C GLN A 136 -22.33 8.94 -4.77
N ASP A 137 -23.21 8.86 -5.74
CA ASP A 137 -23.39 9.89 -6.77
C ASP A 137 -22.05 10.25 -7.45
N ASP A 138 -21.58 11.49 -7.31
CA ASP A 138 -20.31 11.95 -7.84
C ASP A 138 -19.13 11.84 -6.83
N ASP A 139 -19.43 11.53 -5.59
CA ASP A 139 -18.42 11.40 -4.54
C ASP A 139 -17.73 10.04 -4.58
N LEU A 140 -16.40 10.09 -4.58
CA LEU A 140 -15.53 8.92 -4.58
C LEU A 140 -14.55 8.98 -3.43
N GLU A 141 -14.49 7.93 -2.63
CA GLU A 141 -13.48 7.79 -1.58
C GLU A 141 -12.87 6.39 -1.56
N GLY A 142 -11.57 6.32 -1.28
CA GLY A 142 -10.86 5.07 -1.06
C GLY A 142 -10.96 4.65 0.40
N ILE A 143 -10.91 3.34 0.64
CA ILE A 143 -10.92 2.76 1.99
C ILE A 143 -9.81 1.70 2.04
N ASN A 144 -8.86 1.89 2.95
CA ASN A 144 -7.72 0.98 3.05
C ASN A 144 -8.04 -0.29 3.86
N LYS A 145 -7.07 -1.24 3.91
CA LYS A 145 -7.20 -2.52 4.64
C LYS A 145 -7.53 -2.41 6.14
N LYS A 146 -7.46 -1.20 6.72
CA LYS A 146 -7.81 -0.93 8.13
C LYS A 146 -9.19 -0.28 8.28
N GLY A 147 -9.90 -0.06 7.17
CA GLY A 147 -11.20 0.59 7.15
C GLY A 147 -11.15 2.11 7.24
N PHE A 148 -10.00 2.72 6.97
CA PHE A 148 -9.86 4.18 6.98
C PHE A 148 -9.98 4.76 5.58
N VAL A 149 -10.62 5.93 5.49
CA VAL A 149 -10.71 6.71 4.26
C VAL A 149 -9.31 7.14 3.81
N VAL A 150 -9.02 6.98 2.53
CA VAL A 150 -7.77 7.35 1.87
C VAL A 150 -8.04 7.94 0.49
N GLY A 151 -7.07 8.65 -0.05
CA GLY A 151 -7.14 9.14 -1.42
C GLY A 151 -7.09 8.02 -2.47
N LEU A 152 -7.65 8.30 -3.64
CA LEU A 152 -7.63 7.43 -4.83
C LEU A 152 -6.60 7.94 -5.84
N PRO A 153 -6.02 7.04 -6.68
CA PRO A 153 -5.36 7.46 -7.91
C PRO A 153 -6.34 8.27 -8.78
N GLN A 154 -5.89 9.39 -9.30
CA GLN A 154 -6.77 10.29 -10.07
C GLN A 154 -7.28 9.63 -11.35
N THR A 155 -6.48 8.79 -11.98
CA THR A 155 -6.82 7.98 -13.16
C THR A 155 -8.02 7.08 -12.88
N VAL A 156 -7.96 6.30 -11.79
CA VAL A 156 -9.05 5.42 -11.34
C VAL A 156 -10.29 6.22 -10.99
N ALA A 157 -10.13 7.34 -10.27
CA ALA A 157 -11.27 8.20 -9.91
C ALA A 157 -11.98 8.76 -11.15
N ASN A 158 -11.23 9.17 -12.18
CA ASN A 158 -11.79 9.69 -13.42
C ASN A 158 -12.60 8.62 -14.17
N GLU A 159 -12.09 7.40 -14.26
CA GLU A 159 -12.81 6.30 -14.91
C GLU A 159 -14.06 5.90 -14.13
N LEU A 160 -13.99 5.78 -12.80
CA LEU A 160 -15.13 5.40 -11.98
C LEU A 160 -16.26 6.44 -11.94
N ARG A 161 -15.98 7.71 -12.19
CA ARG A 161 -17.04 8.72 -12.30
C ARG A 161 -17.99 8.43 -13.45
N SER A 162 -17.50 7.85 -14.54
CA SER A 162 -18.33 7.48 -15.70
C SER A 162 -19.19 6.24 -15.49
N VAL A 163 -18.87 5.40 -14.48
CA VAL A 163 -19.64 4.22 -14.15
C VAL A 163 -20.95 4.63 -13.46
N PRO A 164 -22.12 4.25 -13.98
CA PRO A 164 -23.40 4.68 -13.43
C PRO A 164 -23.68 4.01 -12.07
N GLY A 165 -24.40 4.76 -11.21
CA GLY A 165 -24.89 4.25 -9.92
C GLY A 165 -23.89 4.39 -8.77
N SER A 166 -24.36 3.99 -7.61
CA SER A 166 -23.58 3.92 -6.36
C SER A 166 -23.09 2.51 -6.12
N PHE A 167 -21.82 2.33 -5.73
CA PHE A 167 -21.24 1.00 -5.57
C PHE A 167 -20.00 0.99 -4.67
N ILE A 168 -19.67 -0.20 -4.18
CA ILE A 168 -18.47 -0.46 -3.37
C ILE A 168 -17.73 -1.68 -3.91
N PRO A 169 -16.80 -1.56 -4.86
CA PRO A 169 -15.90 -2.63 -5.28
C PRO A 169 -14.75 -2.80 -4.28
N ASP A 170 -14.23 -4.02 -4.20
CA ASP A 170 -13.03 -4.38 -3.46
C ASP A 170 -11.93 -4.79 -4.44
N GLY A 171 -10.72 -4.31 -4.23
CA GLY A 171 -9.61 -4.51 -5.16
C GLY A 171 -8.24 -4.21 -4.58
N GLU A 172 -7.24 -4.27 -5.46
CA GLU A 172 -5.86 -3.92 -5.18
C GLU A 172 -5.42 -2.77 -6.08
N SER A 173 -4.82 -1.72 -5.51
CA SER A 173 -4.26 -0.60 -6.25
C SER A 173 -2.75 -0.77 -6.41
N ILE A 174 -2.26 -0.68 -7.66
CA ILE A 174 -0.85 -0.77 -8.03
C ILE A 174 -0.50 0.43 -8.90
N GLY A 175 0.25 1.38 -8.36
CA GLY A 175 0.51 2.62 -9.06
C GLY A 175 -0.79 3.36 -9.37
N ASP A 176 -1.04 3.59 -10.66
CA ASP A 176 -2.22 4.28 -11.18
C ASP A 176 -3.37 3.33 -11.56
N ASP A 177 -3.19 2.00 -11.36
CA ASP A 177 -4.15 0.97 -11.74
C ASP A 177 -4.92 0.41 -10.53
N TYR A 178 -6.14 -0.07 -10.80
CA TYR A 178 -7.01 -0.73 -9.84
C TYR A 178 -7.49 -2.08 -10.35
N HIS A 179 -7.17 -3.14 -9.62
CA HIS A 179 -7.51 -4.52 -9.94
C HIS A 179 -8.71 -4.96 -9.08
N ALA A 180 -9.90 -4.87 -9.64
CA ALA A 180 -11.14 -5.20 -8.95
C ALA A 180 -11.39 -6.71 -8.90
N PHE A 181 -11.78 -7.23 -7.74
CA PHE A 181 -12.01 -8.66 -7.53
C PHE A 181 -13.26 -9.01 -6.71
N ASP A 182 -13.99 -8.06 -6.15
CA ASP A 182 -15.26 -8.28 -5.43
C ASP A 182 -16.15 -7.02 -5.52
N LEU A 183 -17.43 -7.17 -5.23
CA LEU A 183 -18.40 -6.08 -5.15
C LEU A 183 -19.25 -6.25 -3.90
N LEU A 184 -19.25 -5.25 -3.02
CA LEU A 184 -19.87 -5.30 -1.72
C LEU A 184 -21.27 -4.69 -1.70
N GLU A 185 -21.49 -3.69 -2.56
CA GLU A 185 -22.74 -2.94 -2.63
C GLU A 185 -22.97 -2.42 -4.05
N TYR A 186 -24.21 -2.39 -4.49
CA TYR A 186 -24.62 -1.80 -5.75
C TYR A 186 -26.00 -1.17 -5.63
N ASN A 187 -26.14 0.13 -5.92
CA ASN A 187 -27.38 0.91 -5.84
C ASN A 187 -28.15 0.71 -4.52
N GLY A 188 -27.45 0.67 -3.39
CA GLY A 188 -28.02 0.47 -2.06
C GLY A 188 -28.29 -0.99 -1.69
N GLU A 189 -28.15 -1.94 -2.64
CA GLU A 189 -28.25 -3.37 -2.33
C GLU A 189 -26.94 -3.85 -1.66
N ASN A 190 -27.05 -4.39 -0.45
CA ASN A 190 -25.93 -5.00 0.25
C ASN A 190 -25.66 -6.42 -0.28
N LEU A 191 -24.60 -6.56 -1.07
CA LEU A 191 -24.21 -7.83 -1.67
C LEU A 191 -23.37 -8.72 -0.75
N ARG A 192 -22.89 -8.23 0.38
CA ARG A 192 -21.97 -8.96 1.29
C ARG A 192 -22.55 -10.29 1.78
N VAL A 193 -23.87 -10.36 1.91
CA VAL A 193 -24.58 -11.57 2.34
C VAL A 193 -24.67 -12.65 1.27
N LEU A 194 -24.41 -12.31 0.00
CA LEU A 194 -24.49 -13.22 -1.13
C LEU A 194 -23.20 -14.05 -1.27
N PRO A 195 -23.29 -15.25 -1.90
CA PRO A 195 -22.14 -16.04 -2.29
C PRO A 195 -21.13 -15.24 -3.15
N TYR A 196 -19.84 -15.50 -2.99
CA TYR A 196 -18.79 -14.80 -3.75
C TYR A 196 -19.02 -14.88 -5.27
N ARG A 197 -19.43 -16.04 -5.79
CA ARG A 197 -19.72 -16.19 -7.22
C ARG A 197 -20.77 -15.19 -7.74
N ILE A 198 -21.74 -14.83 -6.92
CA ILE A 198 -22.79 -13.87 -7.29
C ILE A 198 -22.22 -12.46 -7.26
N ARG A 199 -21.44 -12.11 -6.23
CA ARG A 199 -20.80 -10.80 -6.11
C ARG A 199 -19.83 -10.54 -7.26
N LEU A 200 -19.05 -11.57 -7.64
CA LEU A 200 -18.13 -11.49 -8.79
C LEU A 200 -18.90 -11.29 -10.11
N ALA A 201 -20.00 -12.02 -10.33
CA ALA A 201 -20.85 -11.81 -11.51
C ALA A 201 -21.40 -10.38 -11.57
N ARG A 202 -21.87 -9.83 -10.43
CA ARG A 202 -22.32 -8.44 -10.33
C ARG A 202 -21.22 -7.42 -10.60
N LEU A 203 -19.97 -7.71 -10.18
CA LEU A 203 -18.82 -6.87 -10.50
C LEU A 203 -18.54 -6.86 -12.02
N ILE A 204 -18.59 -8.03 -12.65
CA ILE A 204 -18.42 -8.16 -14.10
C ILE A 204 -19.50 -7.36 -14.83
N ASP A 205 -20.76 -7.53 -14.46
CA ASP A 205 -21.87 -6.79 -15.04
C ASP A 205 -21.70 -5.28 -14.88
N LEU A 206 -21.29 -4.81 -13.69
CA LEU A 206 -21.05 -3.39 -13.41
C LEU A 206 -19.99 -2.79 -14.33
N LEU A 207 -18.85 -3.47 -14.48
CA LEU A 207 -17.75 -2.98 -15.31
C LEU A 207 -18.07 -3.08 -16.81
N MET A 208 -18.88 -4.07 -17.23
CA MET A 208 -19.33 -4.19 -18.62
C MET A 208 -20.41 -3.17 -19.01
N LEU A 209 -21.30 -2.81 -18.08
CA LEU A 209 -22.40 -1.85 -18.32
C LEU A 209 -21.89 -0.47 -18.71
N ALA A 210 -20.75 -0.06 -18.20
CA ALA A 210 -20.20 1.27 -18.47
C ALA A 210 -19.67 1.43 -19.91
N ARG A 211 -19.55 0.34 -20.68
CA ARG A 211 -19.06 0.32 -22.10
C ARG A 211 -17.80 1.17 -22.34
N ALA A 212 -17.01 1.37 -21.30
CA ALA A 212 -15.80 2.16 -21.36
C ALA A 212 -14.60 1.24 -21.59
N ASP A 213 -13.69 1.65 -22.47
CA ASP A 213 -12.36 1.06 -22.56
C ASP A 213 -11.54 1.56 -21.36
N TYR A 214 -11.73 0.92 -20.20
CA TYR A 214 -10.96 1.25 -19.01
C TYR A 214 -9.48 0.98 -19.26
N GLN A 215 -8.64 1.97 -18.98
CA GLN A 215 -7.18 1.85 -19.08
C GLN A 215 -6.56 1.51 -17.72
N HIS A 216 -7.23 1.93 -16.64
CA HIS A 216 -6.73 1.83 -15.26
C HIS A 216 -7.59 0.97 -14.33
N ILE A 217 -8.74 0.50 -14.80
CA ILE A 217 -9.60 -0.43 -14.04
C ILE A 217 -9.58 -1.79 -14.70
N HIS A 218 -9.10 -2.78 -13.98
CA HIS A 218 -8.94 -4.14 -14.47
C HIS A 218 -9.78 -5.11 -13.65
N LEU A 219 -10.54 -5.95 -14.30
CA LEU A 219 -11.15 -7.11 -13.65
C LEU A 219 -10.08 -8.17 -13.44
N VAL A 220 -9.96 -8.67 -12.21
CA VAL A 220 -8.99 -9.74 -11.91
C VAL A 220 -9.40 -11.05 -12.56
N GLU A 221 -8.50 -11.63 -13.34
CA GLU A 221 -8.67 -12.95 -13.93
C GLU A 221 -8.99 -13.98 -12.85
N THR A 222 -10.05 -14.74 -13.07
CA THR A 222 -10.52 -15.74 -12.10
C THR A 222 -10.58 -17.13 -12.74
N ALA A 223 -9.82 -18.07 -12.19
CA ALA A 223 -9.76 -19.46 -12.60
C ALA A 223 -10.73 -20.30 -11.75
N PHE A 224 -11.64 -21.02 -12.39
CA PHE A 224 -12.68 -21.80 -11.70
C PHE A 224 -12.40 -23.31 -11.71
N SER A 225 -12.08 -23.89 -12.87
CA SER A 225 -11.83 -25.34 -12.98
C SER A 225 -10.43 -25.69 -12.48
N THR A 226 -10.23 -26.94 -12.06
CA THR A 226 -8.92 -27.51 -11.70
C THR A 226 -7.87 -27.19 -12.76
N ARG A 227 -8.21 -27.36 -14.05
CA ARG A 227 -7.30 -27.07 -15.17
C ARG A 227 -6.91 -25.58 -15.17
N GLN A 228 -7.86 -24.66 -15.15
CA GLN A 228 -7.60 -23.22 -15.16
C GLN A 228 -6.75 -22.79 -13.95
N LYS A 229 -7.09 -23.30 -12.76
CA LYS A 229 -6.34 -23.00 -11.51
C LYS A 229 -4.90 -23.49 -11.59
N THR A 230 -4.66 -24.67 -12.15
CA THR A 230 -3.33 -25.24 -12.34
C THR A 230 -2.52 -24.44 -13.37
N GLU A 231 -3.14 -24.05 -14.50
CA GLU A 231 -2.52 -23.21 -15.53
C GLU A 231 -2.15 -21.83 -14.96
N LEU A 232 -3.06 -21.21 -14.18
CA LEU A 232 -2.81 -19.95 -13.49
C LEU A 232 -1.63 -20.07 -12.50
N TRP A 233 -1.63 -21.10 -11.64
CA TRP A 233 -0.55 -21.38 -10.69
C TRP A 233 0.81 -21.50 -11.36
N GLN A 234 0.89 -22.28 -12.43
CA GLN A 234 2.13 -22.48 -13.16
C GLN A 234 2.62 -21.19 -13.85
N ARG A 235 1.69 -20.42 -14.41
CA ARG A 235 1.99 -19.15 -15.04
C ARG A 235 2.53 -18.15 -14.03
N LEU A 236 1.85 -17.95 -12.90
CA LEU A 236 2.24 -17.00 -11.87
C LEU A 236 3.63 -17.34 -11.29
N ARG A 237 3.94 -18.62 -11.09
CA ARG A 237 5.28 -19.05 -10.68
C ARG A 237 6.36 -18.73 -11.70
N ARG A 238 6.09 -19.02 -12.98
CA ARG A 238 7.04 -18.76 -14.08
C ARG A 238 7.29 -17.25 -14.26
N GLU A 239 6.28 -16.43 -14.04
CA GLU A 239 6.36 -14.97 -14.15
C GLU A 239 6.87 -14.27 -12.88
N ASN A 240 7.27 -15.02 -11.85
CA ASN A 240 7.72 -14.49 -10.56
C ASN A 240 6.73 -13.51 -9.91
N ARG A 241 5.44 -13.83 -9.98
CA ARG A 241 4.40 -13.05 -9.31
C ARG A 241 4.43 -13.26 -7.80
N GLU A 242 3.75 -12.39 -7.02
CA GLU A 242 3.76 -12.47 -5.54
C GLU A 242 3.16 -13.77 -5.00
N GLY A 243 2.11 -14.29 -5.65
CA GLY A 243 1.43 -15.48 -5.16
C GLY A 243 0.05 -15.70 -5.79
N ILE A 244 -0.74 -16.51 -5.12
CA ILE A 244 -2.11 -16.86 -5.52
C ILE A 244 -3.08 -16.69 -4.35
N VAL A 245 -4.33 -16.35 -4.67
CA VAL A 245 -5.45 -16.24 -3.72
C VAL A 245 -6.50 -17.26 -4.10
N PHE A 246 -7.03 -17.97 -3.11
CA PHE A 246 -8.18 -18.86 -3.25
C PHE A 246 -9.38 -18.25 -2.53
N LYS A 247 -10.53 -18.22 -3.23
CA LYS A 247 -11.78 -17.70 -2.67
C LYS A 247 -12.88 -18.73 -2.79
N ARG A 248 -13.54 -19.00 -1.68
CA ARG A 248 -14.65 -19.95 -1.61
C ARG A 248 -15.89 -19.37 -2.30
N LEU A 249 -16.39 -20.07 -3.32
CA LEU A 249 -17.41 -19.57 -4.23
C LEU A 249 -18.78 -19.35 -3.59
N ASP A 250 -19.14 -20.16 -2.60
CA ASP A 250 -20.44 -20.12 -1.90
C ASP A 250 -20.43 -19.23 -0.63
N ALA A 251 -19.27 -18.67 -0.28
CA ALA A 251 -19.14 -17.92 0.97
C ALA A 251 -19.61 -16.47 0.86
N PRO A 252 -20.26 -15.94 1.91
CA PRO A 252 -20.52 -14.52 2.04
C PRO A 252 -19.22 -13.75 2.30
N TYR A 253 -19.29 -12.43 2.21
CA TYR A 253 -18.20 -11.54 2.59
C TYR A 253 -18.13 -11.38 4.10
N VAL A 254 -17.02 -11.78 4.72
CA VAL A 254 -16.82 -11.71 6.16
C VAL A 254 -15.73 -10.68 6.47
N PRO A 255 -16.09 -9.51 7.01
CA PRO A 255 -15.11 -8.47 7.34
C PRO A 255 -14.05 -8.95 8.33
N GLY A 256 -12.83 -8.41 8.19
CA GLY A 256 -11.71 -8.73 9.07
C GLY A 256 -11.00 -10.02 8.69
N ARG A 257 -10.23 -10.55 9.64
CA ARG A 257 -9.43 -11.77 9.47
C ARG A 257 -9.91 -12.85 10.44
N PRO A 258 -10.33 -14.02 9.97
CA PRO A 258 -10.57 -15.16 10.85
C PRO A 258 -9.28 -15.56 11.58
N ASN A 259 -9.41 -16.14 12.80
CA ASN A 259 -8.27 -16.59 13.58
C ASN A 259 -7.44 -17.68 12.83
N SER A 260 -8.11 -18.53 12.04
CA SER A 260 -7.49 -19.53 11.18
C SER A 260 -8.41 -19.85 10.01
N GLY A 261 -7.88 -20.35 8.90
CA GLY A 261 -8.65 -20.72 7.71
C GLY A 261 -9.47 -19.57 7.16
N GLY A 262 -10.75 -19.82 6.92
CA GLY A 262 -11.69 -18.83 6.39
C GLY A 262 -11.95 -19.00 4.89
N PRO A 263 -12.87 -18.19 4.34
CA PRO A 263 -13.31 -18.35 2.96
C PRO A 263 -12.36 -17.77 1.92
N GLN A 264 -11.36 -17.00 2.35
CA GLN A 264 -10.33 -16.42 1.48
C GLN A 264 -8.95 -16.73 2.02
N LEU A 265 -8.14 -17.36 1.19
CA LEU A 265 -6.83 -17.90 1.53
C LEU A 265 -5.79 -17.38 0.56
N LYS A 266 -4.55 -17.26 1.00
CA LYS A 266 -3.44 -16.83 0.14
C LYS A 266 -2.23 -17.73 0.30
N PHE A 267 -1.53 -17.95 -0.80
CA PHE A 267 -0.20 -18.51 -0.79
C PHE A 267 0.77 -17.52 -1.46
N LYS A 268 1.92 -17.26 -0.83
CA LYS A 268 2.97 -16.42 -1.41
C LYS A 268 4.08 -17.29 -1.98
N PHE A 269 4.49 -16.99 -3.19
CA PHE A 269 5.69 -17.58 -3.77
C PHE A 269 6.90 -16.94 -3.09
N VAL A 270 7.51 -17.68 -2.21
CA VAL A 270 8.69 -17.23 -1.47
C VAL A 270 9.87 -18.15 -1.80
N ALA A 271 11.04 -17.57 -1.87
CA ALA A 271 12.29 -18.30 -1.96
C ALA A 271 13.02 -18.19 -0.62
N THR A 272 13.67 -19.26 -0.20
CA THR A 272 14.63 -19.22 0.91
C THR A 272 16.00 -18.95 0.32
N VAL A 273 16.72 -18.01 0.92
CA VAL A 273 18.07 -17.67 0.52
C VAL A 273 18.97 -17.56 1.75
N SER A 274 20.17 -18.11 1.66
CA SER A 274 21.20 -17.93 2.69
C SER A 274 21.84 -16.55 2.49
N ALA A 275 21.74 -15.71 3.50
CA ALA A 275 22.24 -14.35 3.48
C ALA A 275 23.19 -14.09 4.68
N VAL A 276 24.14 -13.19 4.49
CA VAL A 276 25.09 -12.80 5.54
C VAL A 276 24.47 -11.65 6.34
N VAL A 277 24.50 -11.75 7.66
CA VAL A 277 24.13 -10.64 8.55
C VAL A 277 25.16 -9.53 8.46
N ALA A 278 24.80 -8.42 7.87
CA ALA A 278 25.70 -7.28 7.70
C ALA A 278 25.68 -6.32 8.89
N LYS A 279 24.52 -6.19 9.57
CA LYS A 279 24.35 -5.25 10.68
C LYS A 279 23.20 -5.69 11.59
N ILE A 280 23.34 -5.43 12.89
CA ILE A 280 22.25 -5.55 13.86
C ILE A 280 21.64 -4.17 14.08
N ASN A 281 20.32 -4.04 13.96
CA ASN A 281 19.58 -2.80 14.17
C ASN A 281 19.16 -2.66 15.64
N VAL A 282 18.75 -1.43 16.02
CA VAL A 282 18.31 -1.10 17.40
C VAL A 282 17.09 -1.90 17.85
N GLN A 283 16.16 -2.19 16.92
CA GLN A 283 15.04 -3.10 17.17
C GLN A 283 15.46 -4.54 16.80
N ARG A 284 14.62 -5.53 17.15
CA ARG A 284 14.89 -6.95 16.82
C ARG A 284 14.85 -7.19 15.31
N SER A 285 15.81 -6.61 14.59
CA SER A 285 16.00 -6.81 13.15
C SER A 285 17.48 -6.76 12.81
N VAL A 286 17.83 -7.39 11.69
CA VAL A 286 19.18 -7.38 11.14
C VAL A 286 19.13 -6.95 9.68
N GLU A 287 20.14 -6.23 9.23
CA GLU A 287 20.38 -6.00 7.81
C GLU A 287 21.08 -7.24 7.23
N VAL A 288 20.60 -7.76 6.12
CA VAL A 288 21.15 -8.92 5.44
C VAL A 288 21.67 -8.55 4.06
N SER A 289 22.74 -9.22 3.65
CA SER A 289 23.39 -9.03 2.35
C SER A 289 23.59 -10.38 1.66
N LEU A 290 23.50 -10.35 0.33
CA LEU A 290 23.84 -11.50 -0.52
C LEU A 290 25.22 -11.31 -1.14
N LEU A 291 25.92 -12.42 -1.36
CA LEU A 291 27.20 -12.41 -2.05
C LEU A 291 26.97 -12.38 -3.57
N GLN A 292 27.41 -11.32 -4.21
CA GLN A 292 27.43 -11.18 -5.65
C GLN A 292 28.88 -11.14 -6.15
N GLY A 293 29.38 -12.28 -6.63
CA GLY A 293 30.79 -12.45 -6.93
C GLY A 293 31.63 -12.35 -5.63
N ARG A 294 32.44 -11.31 -5.47
CA ARG A 294 33.23 -11.05 -4.26
C ARG A 294 32.67 -9.91 -3.38
N ASN A 295 31.54 -9.33 -3.77
CA ASN A 295 30.96 -8.18 -3.08
C ASN A 295 29.69 -8.60 -2.31
N LEU A 296 29.49 -8.02 -1.12
CA LEU A 296 28.24 -8.09 -0.39
C LEU A 296 27.30 -6.98 -0.85
N VAL A 297 26.10 -7.36 -1.31
CA VAL A 297 25.04 -6.45 -1.74
C VAL A 297 23.92 -6.50 -0.71
N SER A 298 23.58 -5.34 -0.13
CA SER A 298 22.49 -5.25 0.85
C SER A 298 21.14 -5.60 0.21
N CYS A 299 20.41 -6.53 0.87
CA CYS A 299 19.10 -6.99 0.44
C CYS A 299 17.96 -6.42 1.30
N GLY A 300 18.30 -5.68 2.36
CA GLY A 300 17.33 -5.08 3.26
C GLY A 300 17.39 -5.62 4.68
N ASN A 301 16.28 -5.43 5.41
CA ASN A 301 16.22 -5.78 6.83
C ASN A 301 15.23 -6.91 7.09
N VAL A 302 15.63 -7.84 7.94
CA VAL A 302 14.80 -8.96 8.40
C VAL A 302 14.49 -8.78 9.89
N THR A 303 13.20 -8.86 10.25
CA THR A 303 12.79 -8.84 11.65
C THR A 303 12.98 -10.20 12.28
N ILE A 304 13.62 -10.24 13.43
CA ILE A 304 13.87 -11.48 14.17
C ILE A 304 12.72 -11.71 15.15
N PRO A 305 11.96 -12.82 15.02
CA PRO A 305 10.88 -13.16 15.93
C PRO A 305 11.35 -13.25 17.38
N ALA A 306 10.45 -12.97 18.33
CA ALA A 306 10.81 -12.92 19.76
C ALA A 306 11.34 -14.24 20.29
N ASN A 307 10.94 -15.36 19.71
CA ASN A 307 11.37 -16.71 20.06
C ASN A 307 12.67 -17.15 19.38
N HIS A 308 13.31 -16.30 18.58
CA HIS A 308 14.60 -16.58 17.93
C HIS A 308 15.70 -15.71 18.55
N GLN A 309 16.90 -16.29 18.60
CA GLN A 309 18.09 -15.54 18.98
C GLN A 309 18.47 -14.55 17.88
N ILE A 310 18.88 -13.34 18.25
CA ILE A 310 19.39 -12.37 17.27
C ILE A 310 20.76 -12.88 16.79
N PRO A 311 20.94 -13.12 15.48
CA PRO A 311 22.20 -13.57 14.92
C PRO A 311 23.27 -12.47 15.03
N ARG A 312 24.55 -12.86 14.95
CA ARG A 312 25.69 -11.93 14.99
C ARG A 312 26.03 -11.43 13.59
N VAL A 313 26.69 -10.28 13.53
CA VAL A 313 27.26 -9.80 12.27
C VAL A 313 28.27 -10.83 11.74
N GLY A 314 28.15 -11.18 10.47
CA GLY A 314 28.93 -12.22 9.81
C GLY A 314 28.29 -13.62 9.81
N ASP A 315 27.26 -13.85 10.62
CA ASP A 315 26.54 -15.12 10.57
C ASP A 315 25.83 -15.29 9.21
N VAL A 316 25.76 -16.52 8.71
CA VAL A 316 24.94 -16.89 7.57
C VAL A 316 23.60 -17.39 8.09
N VAL A 317 22.54 -16.81 7.61
CA VAL A 317 21.15 -17.12 8.02
C VAL A 317 20.28 -17.41 6.81
N ASP A 318 19.39 -18.37 6.94
CA ASP A 318 18.38 -18.61 5.92
C ASP A 318 17.20 -17.66 6.16
N VAL A 319 16.88 -16.87 5.14
CA VAL A 319 15.77 -15.92 5.14
C VAL A 319 14.75 -16.29 4.07
N ARG A 320 13.49 -16.09 4.40
CA ARG A 320 12.35 -16.40 3.53
C ARG A 320 11.56 -15.15 3.18
#